data_7f2ba4fe0db4c352e52e6960e94479fb
#
_entry.id   7f2ba4fe0db4c352e52e6960e94479fb
#
_cell.length_a   1.000
_cell.length_b   1.000
_cell.length_c   1.000
_cell.angle_alpha   90.00
_cell.angle_beta   90.00
_cell.angle_gamma   90.00
#
_symmetry.space_group_name_H-M   'P 1'
#
loop_
_entity.id
_entity.type
_entity.pdbx_description
1 polymer ?
#
loop_
_entity_poly.entity_id
_entity_poly.type
_entity_poly.pdbx_seq_one_letter_code
_entity_poly.pdbx_strand_id
1 'polypeptide(L)'
;MTLLLTHSACLDHVTPPGHPERPDRLRAVAEVLGEERFKPLTRSEAPEGNLDSVTLCHGEHYVGELRHIAPQSGMIYIDGDTSMSPGTWEAVMRGVGGAVAATDAVMSGAHPNAFVAVRPPGHHAEVSKPMGFCFFDNVAIAARHAQRKYGIGRAAIVDFDVHHGNGTQDIFWHDPTVMYCSTHQMPLFPGTGASGERGEHDTIVNAPLASEDGSAKFRAAFENLILPQLQKFAPELIIISAGFDAHHRDPLASINLKADDFGWVTRKLMDQAEASAGGRLVSVLEGGYDLQGLKESVAAHVTALMGA
;
A
#
# COMPACT_ATOMS: atom_id res chain seq x y z
N MET A 1 2.73 -6.94 19.77
CA MET A 1 3.79 -7.28 18.80
C MET A 1 3.25 -7.06 17.41
N THR A 2 4.05 -6.51 16.50
CA THR A 2 3.71 -6.29 15.09
C THR A 2 3.48 -7.60 14.37
N LEU A 3 2.40 -7.72 13.62
CA LEU A 3 2.09 -8.86 12.76
C LEU A 3 2.71 -8.65 11.37
N LEU A 4 3.45 -9.65 10.88
CA LEU A 4 3.94 -9.72 9.50
C LEU A 4 3.17 -10.80 8.74
N LEU A 5 2.50 -10.41 7.66
CA LEU A 5 1.83 -11.32 6.74
C LEU A 5 2.57 -11.35 5.40
N THR A 6 2.83 -12.54 4.87
CA THR A 6 3.41 -12.77 3.56
C THR A 6 2.97 -14.15 3.03
N HIS A 7 3.16 -14.43 1.75
CA HIS A 7 2.89 -15.75 1.19
C HIS A 7 3.83 -16.07 0.01
N SER A 8 4.27 -17.33 -0.07
CA SER A 8 5.19 -17.77 -1.14
C SER A 8 4.59 -17.66 -2.53
N ALA A 9 3.28 -17.84 -2.70
CA ALA A 9 2.59 -17.67 -3.97
C ALA A 9 2.79 -16.27 -4.60
N CYS A 10 3.08 -15.25 -3.78
CA CYS A 10 3.42 -13.93 -4.31
C CYS A 10 4.75 -13.93 -5.11
N LEU A 11 5.59 -14.94 -4.99
CA LEU A 11 6.79 -15.13 -5.83
C LEU A 11 6.46 -15.72 -7.20
N ASP A 12 5.31 -16.37 -7.34
CA ASP A 12 4.87 -17.04 -8.57
C ASP A 12 4.19 -16.07 -9.56
N HIS A 13 3.89 -14.83 -9.12
CA HIS A 13 3.60 -13.74 -10.05
C HIS A 13 4.90 -13.35 -10.76
N VAL A 14 5.11 -13.93 -11.94
CA VAL A 14 6.30 -13.69 -12.77
C VAL A 14 5.98 -12.59 -13.78
N THR A 15 6.87 -11.63 -13.88
CA THR A 15 6.80 -10.51 -14.83
C THR A 15 7.83 -10.67 -15.95
N PRO A 16 7.75 -9.91 -17.05
CA PRO A 16 8.71 -10.01 -18.14
C PRO A 16 10.17 -9.80 -17.69
N PRO A 17 11.15 -10.39 -18.39
CA PRO A 17 12.57 -10.16 -18.09
C PRO A 17 12.91 -8.66 -18.08
N GLY A 18 13.57 -8.20 -17.02
CA GLY A 18 13.94 -6.79 -16.83
C GLY A 18 12.84 -5.91 -16.24
N HIS A 19 11.66 -6.44 -15.98
CA HIS A 19 10.58 -5.70 -15.34
C HIS A 19 10.98 -5.27 -13.91
N PRO A 20 10.71 -4.02 -13.50
CA PRO A 20 11.08 -3.54 -12.16
C PRO A 20 10.29 -4.24 -11.06
N GLU A 21 8.97 -4.44 -11.24
CA GLU A 21 8.13 -5.21 -10.33
C GLU A 21 8.38 -6.70 -10.58
N ARG A 22 9.16 -7.35 -9.71
CA ARG A 22 9.65 -8.72 -9.87
C ARG A 22 9.73 -9.46 -8.54
N PRO A 23 9.74 -10.81 -8.53
CA PRO A 23 9.80 -11.62 -7.32
C PRO A 23 10.97 -11.28 -6.39
N ASP A 24 12.10 -10.78 -6.93
CA ASP A 24 13.26 -10.41 -6.11
C ASP A 24 12.98 -9.32 -5.08
N ARG A 25 11.95 -8.50 -5.31
CA ARG A 25 11.48 -7.51 -4.33
C ARG A 25 11.08 -8.18 -3.01
N LEU A 26 10.23 -9.20 -3.06
CA LEU A 26 9.85 -9.94 -1.84
C LEU A 26 10.98 -10.78 -1.27
N ARG A 27 11.88 -11.30 -2.11
CA ARG A 27 13.10 -11.97 -1.60
C ARG A 27 13.96 -11.01 -0.80
N ALA A 28 14.14 -9.78 -1.28
CA ALA A 28 14.87 -8.73 -0.57
C ALA A 28 14.20 -8.34 0.76
N VAL A 29 12.87 -8.22 0.76
CA VAL A 29 12.08 -7.98 2.00
C VAL A 29 12.22 -9.14 2.97
N ALA A 30 12.11 -10.39 2.51
CA ALA A 30 12.25 -11.57 3.35
C ALA A 30 13.67 -11.70 3.93
N GLU A 31 14.70 -11.35 3.15
CA GLU A 31 16.10 -11.34 3.59
C GLU A 31 16.29 -10.37 4.76
N VAL A 32 15.91 -9.11 4.61
CA VAL A 32 16.11 -8.09 5.66
C VAL A 32 15.26 -8.39 6.89
N LEU A 33 13.99 -8.80 6.73
CA LEU A 33 13.13 -9.16 7.84
C LEU A 33 13.50 -10.51 8.48
N GLY A 34 14.41 -11.28 7.90
CA GLY A 34 15.04 -12.46 8.48
C GLY A 34 16.15 -12.17 9.50
N GLU A 35 16.62 -10.92 9.59
CA GLU A 35 17.67 -10.54 10.54
C GLU A 35 17.23 -10.70 12.01
N GLU A 36 18.22 -10.85 12.91
CA GLU A 36 18.00 -11.07 14.35
C GLU A 36 17.07 -10.03 15.00
N ARG A 37 17.24 -8.75 14.63
CA ARG A 37 16.43 -7.64 15.18
C ARG A 37 14.92 -7.74 14.88
N PHE A 38 14.55 -8.53 13.86
CA PHE A 38 13.14 -8.74 13.46
C PHE A 38 12.53 -10.06 13.93
N LYS A 39 13.26 -10.85 14.74
CA LYS A 39 12.72 -12.06 15.38
C LYS A 39 11.46 -11.83 16.24
N PRO A 40 11.29 -10.67 16.90
CA PRO A 40 10.07 -10.42 17.67
C PRO A 40 8.79 -10.24 16.83
N LEU A 41 8.87 -10.17 15.50
CA LEU A 41 7.67 -10.13 14.65
C LEU A 41 6.85 -11.40 14.79
N THR A 42 5.54 -11.27 14.98
CA THR A 42 4.61 -12.38 14.79
C THR A 42 4.43 -12.61 13.30
N ARG A 43 4.72 -13.82 12.83
CA ARG A 43 4.68 -14.15 11.40
C ARG A 43 3.50 -15.06 11.09
N SER A 44 2.79 -14.75 10.02
CA SER A 44 1.70 -15.58 9.51
C SER A 44 1.70 -15.58 7.98
N GLU A 45 1.18 -16.64 7.39
CA GLU A 45 0.90 -16.65 5.96
C GLU A 45 -0.35 -15.84 5.66
N ALA A 46 -0.32 -15.07 4.58
CA ALA A 46 -1.47 -14.37 4.06
C ALA A 46 -2.49 -15.40 3.56
N PRO A 47 -3.71 -15.45 4.12
CA PRO A 47 -4.74 -16.35 3.61
C PRO A 47 -5.14 -15.93 2.19
N GLU A 48 -5.81 -16.81 1.47
CA GLU A 48 -6.46 -16.47 0.22
C GLU A 48 -7.65 -15.56 0.51
N GLY A 49 -7.74 -14.43 -0.20
CA GLY A 49 -8.89 -13.55 -0.15
C GLY A 49 -10.12 -14.15 -0.81
N ASN A 50 -11.29 -13.62 -0.50
CA ASN A 50 -12.53 -13.98 -1.16
C ASN A 50 -13.02 -12.87 -2.09
N LEU A 51 -13.82 -13.25 -3.08
CA LEU A 51 -14.35 -12.30 -4.07
C LEU A 51 -15.30 -11.26 -3.45
N ASP A 52 -16.02 -11.63 -2.39
CA ASP A 52 -16.91 -10.70 -1.69
C ASP A 52 -16.16 -9.52 -1.06
N SER A 53 -14.89 -9.72 -0.68
CA SER A 53 -14.03 -8.63 -0.22
C SER A 53 -13.57 -7.76 -1.38
N VAL A 54 -13.22 -8.35 -2.51
CA VAL A 54 -12.78 -7.62 -3.72
C VAL A 54 -13.92 -6.75 -4.24
N THR A 55 -15.13 -7.26 -4.30
CA THR A 55 -16.31 -6.55 -4.82
C THR A 55 -16.81 -5.42 -3.93
N LEU A 56 -16.19 -5.20 -2.77
CA LEU A 56 -16.40 -3.97 -1.97
C LEU A 56 -15.85 -2.72 -2.66
N CYS A 57 -14.85 -2.88 -3.53
CA CYS A 57 -14.12 -1.79 -4.19
C CYS A 57 -14.15 -1.90 -5.71
N HIS A 58 -14.25 -3.11 -6.26
CA HIS A 58 -14.15 -3.39 -7.69
C HIS A 58 -15.42 -4.02 -8.22
N GLY A 59 -15.82 -3.64 -9.44
CA GLY A 59 -17.04 -4.17 -10.08
C GLY A 59 -16.97 -5.68 -10.32
N GLU A 60 -18.06 -6.41 -10.09
CA GLU A 60 -18.13 -7.87 -10.29
C GLU A 60 -17.72 -8.30 -11.69
N HIS A 61 -18.11 -7.52 -12.71
CA HIS A 61 -17.74 -7.79 -14.11
C HIS A 61 -16.22 -7.72 -14.31
N TYR A 62 -15.57 -6.68 -13.81
CA TYR A 62 -14.12 -6.51 -13.87
C TYR A 62 -13.38 -7.66 -13.17
N VAL A 63 -13.83 -8.05 -12.00
CA VAL A 63 -13.25 -9.18 -11.23
C VAL A 63 -13.42 -10.48 -12.02
N GLY A 64 -14.60 -10.70 -12.62
CA GLY A 64 -14.90 -11.86 -13.46
C GLY A 64 -14.02 -11.92 -14.71
N GLU A 65 -13.81 -10.79 -15.39
CA GLU A 65 -12.95 -10.69 -16.56
C GLU A 65 -11.50 -11.01 -16.23
N LEU A 66 -10.92 -10.40 -15.18
CA LEU A 66 -9.55 -10.69 -14.76
C LEU A 66 -9.34 -12.16 -14.41
N ARG A 67 -10.32 -12.76 -13.72
CA ARG A 67 -10.28 -14.19 -13.41
C ARG A 67 -10.34 -15.06 -14.66
N HIS A 68 -11.15 -14.69 -15.64
CA HIS A 68 -11.35 -15.43 -16.88
C HIS A 68 -10.10 -15.41 -17.75
N ILE A 69 -9.41 -14.26 -17.84
CA ILE A 69 -8.20 -14.11 -18.65
C ILE A 69 -6.93 -14.59 -17.95
N ALA A 70 -6.98 -14.96 -16.67
CA ALA A 70 -5.81 -15.45 -15.93
C ALA A 70 -5.19 -16.65 -16.65
N PRO A 71 -3.93 -16.57 -17.11
CA PRO A 71 -3.36 -17.57 -17.99
C PRO A 71 -3.00 -18.85 -17.22
N GLN A 72 -3.19 -20.00 -17.88
CA GLN A 72 -2.72 -21.29 -17.38
C GLN A 72 -1.28 -21.60 -17.82
N SER A 73 -0.80 -20.90 -18.84
CA SER A 73 0.57 -20.97 -19.36
C SER A 73 0.93 -19.69 -20.10
N GLY A 74 2.22 -19.38 -20.17
CA GLY A 74 2.70 -18.17 -20.83
C GLY A 74 2.39 -16.89 -20.03
N MET A 75 2.20 -15.77 -20.73
CA MET A 75 1.96 -14.46 -20.14
C MET A 75 0.93 -13.71 -20.99
N ILE A 76 0.06 -12.96 -20.32
CA ILE A 76 -0.90 -12.04 -20.92
C ILE A 76 -0.53 -10.61 -20.51
N TYR A 77 -0.48 -9.71 -21.47
CA TYR A 77 -0.28 -8.28 -21.24
C TYR A 77 -1.64 -7.59 -21.17
N ILE A 78 -1.90 -6.91 -20.04
CA ILE A 78 -3.12 -6.12 -19.83
C ILE A 78 -2.96 -4.76 -20.50
N ASP A 79 -1.78 -4.16 -20.28
CA ASP A 79 -1.37 -2.90 -20.90
C ASP A 79 0.15 -2.91 -21.15
N GLY A 80 0.78 -1.73 -21.28
CA GLY A 80 2.20 -1.60 -21.59
C GLY A 80 3.14 -2.07 -20.48
N ASP A 81 2.66 -2.11 -19.24
CA ASP A 81 3.48 -2.41 -18.05
C ASP A 81 2.84 -3.40 -17.07
N THR A 82 1.58 -3.76 -17.26
CA THR A 82 0.85 -4.67 -16.37
C THR A 82 0.60 -6.01 -17.09
N SER A 83 1.08 -7.11 -16.51
CA SER A 83 1.00 -8.43 -17.12
C SER A 83 0.62 -9.53 -16.12
N MET A 84 -0.03 -10.59 -16.60
CA MET A 84 -0.39 -11.77 -15.81
C MET A 84 0.40 -13.00 -16.27
N SER A 85 0.94 -13.73 -15.31
CA SER A 85 1.49 -15.09 -15.45
C SER A 85 0.57 -16.11 -14.75
N PRO A 86 0.78 -17.42 -14.89
CA PRO A 86 -0.08 -18.43 -14.25
C PRO A 86 -0.25 -18.27 -12.72
N GLY A 87 0.78 -17.80 -12.01
CA GLY A 87 0.73 -17.55 -10.57
C GLY A 87 0.10 -16.22 -10.15
N THR A 88 -0.22 -15.33 -11.11
CA THR A 88 -0.68 -13.97 -10.79
C THR A 88 -1.99 -13.95 -10.02
N TRP A 89 -2.98 -14.76 -10.43
CA TRP A 89 -4.29 -14.76 -9.78
C TRP A 89 -4.18 -15.15 -8.29
N GLU A 90 -3.44 -16.21 -7.98
CA GLU A 90 -3.24 -16.61 -6.59
C GLU A 90 -2.49 -15.53 -5.80
N ALA A 91 -1.42 -14.97 -6.36
CA ALA A 91 -0.67 -13.90 -5.72
C ALA A 91 -1.54 -12.69 -5.38
N VAL A 92 -2.38 -12.23 -6.31
CA VAL A 92 -3.34 -11.13 -6.11
C VAL A 92 -4.33 -11.46 -5.01
N MET A 93 -4.90 -12.67 -5.00
CA MET A 93 -5.84 -13.08 -3.96
C MET A 93 -5.16 -13.25 -2.59
N ARG A 94 -3.87 -13.60 -2.53
CA ARG A 94 -3.08 -13.56 -1.29
C ARG A 94 -2.84 -12.14 -0.79
N GLY A 95 -2.66 -11.17 -1.70
CA GLY A 95 -2.60 -9.74 -1.36
C GLY A 95 -3.88 -9.27 -0.68
N VAL A 96 -5.02 -9.53 -1.30
CA VAL A 96 -6.35 -9.23 -0.75
C VAL A 96 -6.56 -9.91 0.62
N GLY A 97 -6.31 -11.21 0.70
CA GLY A 97 -6.49 -11.97 1.94
C GLY A 97 -5.57 -11.53 3.06
N GLY A 98 -4.33 -11.15 2.72
CA GLY A 98 -3.37 -10.59 3.67
C GLY A 98 -3.83 -9.25 4.25
N ALA A 99 -4.32 -8.33 3.40
CA ALA A 99 -4.84 -7.03 3.82
C ALA A 99 -6.09 -7.17 4.71
N VAL A 100 -7.00 -8.07 4.35
CA VAL A 100 -8.20 -8.39 5.16
C VAL A 100 -7.82 -9.00 6.51
N ALA A 101 -6.91 -9.99 6.52
CA ALA A 101 -6.48 -10.64 7.75
C ALA A 101 -5.69 -9.71 8.69
N ALA A 102 -4.86 -8.82 8.13
CA ALA A 102 -4.18 -7.76 8.89
C ALA A 102 -5.19 -6.83 9.56
N THR A 103 -6.21 -6.42 8.81
CA THR A 103 -7.30 -5.59 9.31
C THR A 103 -8.05 -6.31 10.44
N ASP A 104 -8.39 -7.58 10.29
CA ASP A 104 -9.03 -8.38 11.32
C ASP A 104 -8.19 -8.47 12.60
N ALA A 105 -6.89 -8.73 12.45
CA ALA A 105 -5.96 -8.85 13.58
C ALA A 105 -5.84 -7.54 14.38
N VAL A 106 -5.82 -6.41 13.67
CA VAL A 106 -5.69 -5.08 14.28
C VAL A 106 -7.02 -4.63 14.88
N MET A 107 -8.13 -4.79 14.16
CA MET A 107 -9.46 -4.37 14.63
C MET A 107 -9.96 -5.18 15.82
N SER A 108 -9.60 -6.46 15.91
CA SER A 108 -9.93 -7.30 17.08
C SER A 108 -9.04 -7.03 18.30
N GLY A 109 -7.98 -6.23 18.15
CA GLY A 109 -7.00 -5.98 19.22
C GLY A 109 -6.00 -7.11 19.43
N ALA A 110 -5.96 -8.14 18.58
CA ALA A 110 -4.98 -9.22 18.67
C ALA A 110 -3.54 -8.71 18.43
N HIS A 111 -3.42 -7.72 17.55
CA HIS A 111 -2.16 -7.04 17.27
C HIS A 111 -2.39 -5.53 17.20
N PRO A 112 -1.45 -4.69 17.71
CA PRO A 112 -1.58 -3.24 17.63
C PRO A 112 -1.42 -2.71 16.20
N ASN A 113 -0.59 -3.37 15.40
CA ASN A 113 -0.35 -3.04 14.01
C ASN A 113 0.07 -4.28 13.20
N ALA A 114 0.04 -4.16 11.87
CA ALA A 114 0.44 -5.21 10.96
C ALA A 114 1.17 -4.64 9.72
N PHE A 115 2.11 -5.41 9.18
CA PHE A 115 2.71 -5.19 7.87
C PHE A 115 2.42 -6.36 6.94
N VAL A 116 1.85 -6.09 5.78
CA VAL A 116 1.50 -7.07 4.75
C VAL A 116 2.51 -6.96 3.62
N ALA A 117 3.47 -7.88 3.59
CA ALA A 117 4.53 -7.93 2.60
C ALA A 117 4.12 -8.87 1.45
N VAL A 118 3.40 -8.33 0.49
CA VAL A 118 2.83 -9.04 -0.66
C VAL A 118 3.19 -8.35 -1.97
N ARG A 119 2.96 -9.01 -3.07
CA ARG A 119 2.97 -8.51 -4.45
C ARG A 119 2.02 -9.35 -5.31
N PRO A 120 1.49 -8.78 -6.41
CA PRO A 120 1.70 -7.42 -6.92
C PRO A 120 1.15 -6.32 -5.99
N PRO A 121 1.52 -5.03 -6.25
CA PRO A 121 0.96 -3.88 -5.53
C PRO A 121 -0.52 -3.64 -5.86
N GLY A 122 -1.15 -2.63 -5.24
CA GLY A 122 -2.60 -2.43 -5.36
C GLY A 122 -3.06 -1.01 -5.68
N HIS A 123 -2.39 0.03 -5.24
CA HIS A 123 -2.91 1.39 -5.14
C HIS A 123 -3.26 2.08 -6.48
N HIS A 124 -2.80 1.53 -7.62
CA HIS A 124 -3.17 2.02 -8.95
C HIS A 124 -4.43 1.37 -9.54
N ALA A 125 -4.92 0.26 -8.97
CA ALA A 125 -6.11 -0.42 -9.49
C ALA A 125 -7.37 0.41 -9.22
N GLU A 126 -7.96 0.97 -10.28
CA GLU A 126 -9.20 1.73 -10.22
C GLU A 126 -10.41 0.78 -10.05
N VAL A 127 -11.60 1.32 -9.86
CA VAL A 127 -12.84 0.52 -9.66
C VAL A 127 -12.99 -0.60 -10.69
N SER A 128 -12.61 -0.33 -11.95
CA SER A 128 -12.79 -1.28 -13.06
C SER A 128 -11.62 -1.31 -14.05
N LYS A 129 -10.40 -0.97 -13.59
CA LYS A 129 -9.24 -0.91 -14.45
C LYS A 129 -7.96 -1.31 -13.71
N PRO A 130 -7.26 -2.38 -14.13
CA PRO A 130 -5.92 -2.70 -13.66
C PRO A 130 -4.91 -1.81 -14.38
N MET A 131 -3.91 -1.33 -13.69
CA MET A 131 -2.81 -0.53 -14.26
C MET A 131 -1.66 -0.39 -13.27
N GLY A 132 -0.48 0.06 -13.73
CA GLY A 132 0.65 0.33 -12.84
C GLY A 132 1.04 -0.90 -12.02
N PHE A 133 1.06 -2.08 -12.62
CA PHE A 133 1.34 -3.38 -12.00
C PHE A 133 0.23 -3.90 -11.06
N CYS A 134 -0.83 -3.11 -10.80
CA CYS A 134 -1.88 -3.39 -9.83
C CYS A 134 -3.12 -4.03 -10.46
N PHE A 135 -3.75 -4.96 -9.73
CA PHE A 135 -4.97 -5.66 -10.15
C PHE A 135 -6.16 -5.35 -9.25
N PHE A 136 -5.98 -5.41 -7.94
CA PHE A 136 -6.97 -5.01 -6.93
C PHE A 136 -6.32 -4.10 -5.90
N ASP A 137 -7.06 -3.11 -5.44
CA ASP A 137 -6.59 -2.16 -4.44
C ASP A 137 -6.69 -2.76 -3.02
N ASN A 138 -5.58 -3.32 -2.55
CA ASN A 138 -5.51 -4.00 -1.27
C ASN A 138 -5.85 -3.10 -0.08
N VAL A 139 -5.43 -1.83 -0.10
CA VAL A 139 -5.67 -0.88 1.00
C VAL A 139 -7.10 -0.36 0.99
N ALA A 140 -7.69 -0.16 -0.19
CA ALA A 140 -9.10 0.19 -0.31
C ALA A 140 -10.01 -0.95 0.20
N ILE A 141 -9.70 -2.20 -0.19
CA ILE A 141 -10.41 -3.39 0.30
C ILE A 141 -10.30 -3.50 1.82
N ALA A 142 -9.11 -3.26 2.39
CA ALA A 142 -8.90 -3.25 3.85
C ALA A 142 -9.79 -2.21 4.55
N ALA A 143 -9.87 -0.98 4.01
CA ALA A 143 -10.72 0.09 4.55
C ALA A 143 -12.21 -0.30 4.52
N ARG A 144 -12.70 -0.77 3.37
CA ARG A 144 -14.09 -1.22 3.22
C ARG A 144 -14.42 -2.42 4.09
N HIS A 145 -13.50 -3.37 4.21
CA HIS A 145 -13.67 -4.52 5.09
C HIS A 145 -13.81 -4.08 6.55
N ALA A 146 -12.96 -3.15 7.02
CA ALA A 146 -13.06 -2.60 8.37
C ALA A 146 -14.41 -1.93 8.61
N GLN A 147 -14.89 -1.10 7.69
CA GLN A 147 -16.18 -0.46 7.78
C GLN A 147 -17.32 -1.48 7.83
N ARG A 148 -17.32 -2.46 6.91
CA ARG A 148 -18.39 -3.46 6.80
C ARG A 148 -18.46 -4.39 8.00
N LYS A 149 -17.32 -4.90 8.47
CA LYS A 149 -17.26 -5.93 9.52
C LYS A 149 -17.26 -5.37 10.92
N TYR A 150 -16.59 -4.23 11.14
CA TYR A 150 -16.37 -3.66 12.47
C TYR A 150 -17.17 -2.40 12.71
N GLY A 151 -17.89 -1.89 11.70
CA GLY A 151 -18.79 -0.74 11.82
C GLY A 151 -18.08 0.58 12.10
N ILE A 152 -16.80 0.70 11.75
CA ILE A 152 -16.08 1.99 11.90
C ILE A 152 -16.67 3.02 10.93
N GLY A 153 -16.80 4.24 11.41
CA GLY A 153 -17.35 5.35 10.62
C GLY A 153 -16.29 6.00 9.71
N ARG A 154 -15.03 6.02 10.11
CA ARG A 154 -13.96 6.70 9.35
C ARG A 154 -12.69 5.89 9.30
N ALA A 155 -12.13 5.73 8.09
CA ALA A 155 -10.79 5.19 7.85
C ALA A 155 -9.93 6.22 7.11
N ALA A 156 -8.61 6.19 7.32
CA ALA A 156 -7.69 6.97 6.51
C ALA A 156 -6.67 6.06 5.84
N ILE A 157 -6.43 6.29 4.55
CA ILE A 157 -5.36 5.67 3.77
C ILE A 157 -4.29 6.73 3.53
N VAL A 158 -3.06 6.43 3.93
CA VAL A 158 -1.91 7.32 3.75
C VAL A 158 -0.90 6.64 2.86
N ASP A 159 -0.66 7.23 1.71
CA ASP A 159 0.17 6.71 0.65
C ASP A 159 1.46 7.52 0.54
N PHE A 160 2.59 6.87 0.71
CA PHE A 160 3.90 7.48 0.50
C PHE A 160 4.73 6.78 -0.59
N ASP A 161 4.07 5.94 -1.41
CA ASP A 161 4.62 5.53 -2.70
C ASP A 161 4.97 6.78 -3.52
N VAL A 162 6.02 6.70 -4.33
CA VAL A 162 6.44 7.86 -5.15
C VAL A 162 5.46 8.15 -6.29
N HIS A 163 4.64 7.16 -6.67
CA HIS A 163 3.58 7.30 -7.65
C HIS A 163 2.26 7.62 -6.95
N HIS A 164 1.45 8.46 -7.56
CA HIS A 164 0.11 8.75 -7.06
C HIS A 164 -0.78 7.51 -7.15
N GLY A 165 -1.41 7.11 -6.03
CA GLY A 165 -2.38 6.01 -5.98
C GLY A 165 -3.73 6.40 -6.56
N ASN A 166 -3.77 6.54 -7.90
CA ASN A 166 -4.98 6.93 -8.62
C ASN A 166 -6.16 5.98 -8.41
N GLY A 167 -5.89 4.69 -8.19
CA GLY A 167 -6.93 3.70 -7.92
C GLY A 167 -7.61 3.96 -6.57
N THR A 168 -6.83 4.17 -5.52
CA THR A 168 -7.36 4.52 -4.20
C THR A 168 -8.15 5.84 -4.27
N GLN A 169 -7.61 6.85 -4.96
CA GLN A 169 -8.33 8.10 -5.18
C GLN A 169 -9.65 7.92 -5.93
N ASP A 170 -9.67 7.12 -7.01
CA ASP A 170 -10.87 6.82 -7.81
C ASP A 170 -11.95 6.14 -6.98
N ILE A 171 -11.59 5.12 -6.22
CA ILE A 171 -12.51 4.35 -5.36
C ILE A 171 -13.19 5.23 -4.30
N PHE A 172 -12.47 6.22 -3.75
CA PHE A 172 -12.98 7.05 -2.65
C PHE A 172 -13.32 8.49 -3.05
N TRP A 173 -13.34 8.82 -4.33
CA TRP A 173 -13.63 10.18 -4.82
C TRP A 173 -14.94 10.76 -4.29
N HIS A 174 -15.97 9.93 -4.17
CA HIS A 174 -17.32 10.30 -3.74
C HIS A 174 -17.63 9.95 -2.28
N ASP A 175 -16.62 9.55 -1.49
CA ASP A 175 -16.84 9.00 -0.15
C ASP A 175 -16.38 9.95 0.96
N PRO A 176 -17.31 10.43 1.82
CA PRO A 176 -16.94 11.25 2.97
C PRO A 176 -16.33 10.46 4.14
N THR A 177 -16.35 9.14 4.10
CA THR A 177 -16.00 8.27 5.23
C THR A 177 -14.59 7.69 5.15
N VAL A 178 -13.93 7.83 4.01
CA VAL A 178 -12.53 7.44 3.83
C VAL A 178 -11.71 8.63 3.36
N MET A 179 -10.69 8.98 4.12
CA MET A 179 -9.72 10.00 3.71
C MET A 179 -8.54 9.31 3.00
N TYR A 180 -8.17 9.82 1.84
CA TYR A 180 -6.95 9.44 1.13
C TYR A 180 -5.96 10.59 1.14
N CYS A 181 -4.73 10.33 1.62
CA CYS A 181 -3.63 11.28 1.64
C CYS A 181 -2.45 10.71 0.88
N SER A 182 -1.86 11.47 -0.03
CA SER A 182 -0.72 11.01 -0.83
C SER A 182 0.38 12.05 -0.93
N THR A 183 1.64 11.59 -0.75
CA THR A 183 2.84 12.28 -1.23
C THR A 183 3.40 11.52 -2.41
N HIS A 184 3.60 12.17 -3.55
CA HIS A 184 4.06 11.54 -4.78
C HIS A 184 4.84 12.55 -5.62
N GLN A 185 5.69 12.06 -6.53
CA GLN A 185 6.37 12.94 -7.48
C GLN A 185 5.39 13.42 -8.56
N MET A 186 5.41 14.71 -8.87
CA MET A 186 4.65 15.27 -9.98
C MET A 186 5.49 16.31 -10.75
N PRO A 187 5.58 16.24 -12.10
CA PRO A 187 4.95 15.25 -12.97
C PRO A 187 5.63 13.86 -12.93
N LEU A 188 4.84 12.81 -12.85
CA LEU A 188 5.25 11.41 -12.98
C LEU A 188 4.01 10.58 -13.35
N PHE A 189 4.19 9.27 -13.66
CA PHE A 189 3.07 8.32 -13.78
C PHE A 189 2.23 8.33 -12.48
N PRO A 190 0.91 8.23 -12.51
CA PRO A 190 0.03 8.10 -13.69
C PRO A 190 -0.40 9.45 -14.30
N GLY A 191 0.07 10.60 -13.78
CA GLY A 191 -0.27 11.94 -14.26
C GLY A 191 -1.47 12.57 -13.55
N THR A 192 -1.96 11.96 -12.47
CA THR A 192 -3.00 12.46 -11.56
C THR A 192 -2.40 12.88 -10.22
N GLY A 193 -3.20 13.35 -9.28
CA GLY A 193 -2.75 13.71 -7.94
C GLY A 193 -2.39 15.18 -7.80
N ALA A 194 -2.93 16.06 -8.63
CA ALA A 194 -2.74 17.48 -8.43
C ALA A 194 -3.34 17.94 -7.09
N SER A 195 -2.73 18.92 -6.44
CA SER A 195 -3.18 19.43 -5.12
C SER A 195 -4.61 19.98 -5.12
N GLY A 196 -5.16 20.27 -6.31
CA GLY A 196 -6.56 20.67 -6.50
C GLY A 196 -7.55 19.52 -6.60
N GLU A 197 -7.08 18.27 -6.72
CA GLU A 197 -7.91 17.07 -6.73
C GLU A 197 -8.22 16.71 -5.28
N ARG A 198 -9.44 17.01 -4.83
CA ARG A 198 -9.83 16.94 -3.40
C ARG A 198 -10.98 15.99 -3.11
N GLY A 199 -11.57 15.35 -4.17
CA GLY A 199 -12.80 14.58 -4.06
C GLY A 199 -14.03 15.46 -3.81
N GLU A 200 -15.20 14.87 -3.79
CA GLU A 200 -16.46 15.62 -3.58
C GLU A 200 -16.63 16.14 -2.14
N HIS A 201 -15.92 15.55 -1.18
CA HIS A 201 -16.08 15.85 0.25
C HIS A 201 -14.82 16.41 0.91
N ASP A 202 -13.84 16.89 0.12
CA ASP A 202 -12.54 17.33 0.63
C ASP A 202 -11.78 16.25 1.44
N THR A 203 -12.02 14.98 1.12
CA THR A 203 -11.38 13.83 1.78
C THR A 203 -10.14 13.32 1.02
N ILE A 204 -9.84 13.89 -0.13
CA ILE A 204 -8.61 13.60 -0.90
C ILE A 204 -7.59 14.72 -0.63
N VAL A 205 -6.39 14.34 -0.19
CA VAL A 205 -5.31 15.26 0.20
C VAL A 205 -4.04 14.92 -0.57
N ASN A 206 -3.83 15.57 -1.69
CA ASN A 206 -2.65 15.39 -2.54
C ASN A 206 -1.57 16.42 -2.21
N ALA A 207 -0.37 15.93 -1.89
CA ALA A 207 0.84 16.70 -1.60
C ALA A 207 1.96 16.37 -2.60
N PRO A 208 1.86 16.85 -3.85
CA PRO A 208 2.85 16.55 -4.88
C PRO A 208 4.21 17.14 -4.53
N LEU A 209 5.26 16.35 -4.79
CA LEU A 209 6.67 16.70 -4.66
C LEU A 209 7.28 16.92 -6.05
N ALA A 210 8.19 17.87 -6.17
CA ALA A 210 8.93 18.08 -7.39
C ALA A 210 10.08 17.07 -7.51
N SER A 211 10.51 16.80 -8.75
CA SER A 211 11.76 16.07 -8.99
C SER A 211 12.89 16.65 -8.13
N GLU A 212 13.76 15.82 -7.59
CA GLU A 212 14.88 16.14 -6.70
C GLU A 212 14.48 16.61 -5.28
N ASP A 213 13.19 16.71 -4.96
CA ASP A 213 12.78 16.95 -3.58
C ASP A 213 13.24 15.80 -2.67
N GLY A 214 13.67 16.15 -1.45
CA GLY A 214 14.16 15.21 -0.46
C GLY A 214 13.44 15.33 0.88
N SER A 215 14.07 14.80 1.92
CA SER A 215 13.55 14.68 3.30
C SER A 215 12.84 15.95 3.80
N ALA A 216 13.43 17.12 3.59
CA ALA A 216 12.87 18.38 4.12
C ALA A 216 11.49 18.70 3.51
N LYS A 217 11.33 18.51 2.20
CA LYS A 217 10.04 18.76 1.51
C LYS A 217 9.02 17.70 1.84
N PHE A 218 9.42 16.42 1.84
CA PHE A 218 8.58 15.32 2.24
C PHE A 218 8.02 15.50 3.66
N ARG A 219 8.89 15.76 4.64
CA ARG A 219 8.47 15.97 6.03
C ARG A 219 7.58 17.20 6.18
N ALA A 220 7.89 18.30 5.48
CA ALA A 220 7.05 19.49 5.49
C ALA A 220 5.66 19.23 4.90
N ALA A 221 5.52 18.39 3.87
CA ALA A 221 4.22 17.98 3.32
C ALA A 221 3.38 17.24 4.36
N PHE A 222 4.00 16.33 5.12
CA PHE A 222 3.32 15.66 6.22
C PHE A 222 2.96 16.63 7.36
N GLU A 223 3.93 17.38 7.88
CA GLU A 223 3.75 18.24 9.06
C GLU A 223 2.76 19.39 8.81
N ASN A 224 2.77 19.99 7.61
CA ASN A 224 1.98 21.17 7.33
C ASN A 224 0.64 20.87 6.64
N LEU A 225 0.46 19.69 6.04
CA LEU A 225 -0.76 19.35 5.31
C LEU A 225 -1.39 18.05 5.78
N ILE A 226 -0.71 16.90 5.64
CA ILE A 226 -1.32 15.59 5.84
C ILE A 226 -1.71 15.35 7.30
N LEU A 227 -0.77 15.52 8.25
CA LEU A 227 -1.05 15.26 9.67
C LEU A 227 -2.14 16.17 10.25
N PRO A 228 -2.21 17.48 9.94
CA PRO A 228 -3.32 18.33 10.37
C PRO A 228 -4.69 17.88 9.82
N GLN A 229 -4.74 17.40 8.57
CA GLN A 229 -5.98 16.89 7.98
C GLN A 229 -6.40 15.56 8.62
N LEU A 230 -5.47 14.65 8.86
CA LEU A 230 -5.73 13.39 9.59
C LEU A 230 -6.25 13.68 11.00
N GLN A 231 -5.63 14.62 11.72
CA GLN A 231 -6.06 15.00 13.06
C GLN A 231 -7.51 15.54 13.06
N LYS A 232 -7.85 16.40 12.08
CA LYS A 232 -9.20 16.93 11.91
C LYS A 232 -10.22 15.84 11.54
N PHE A 233 -9.83 14.93 10.65
CA PHE A 233 -10.68 13.83 10.19
C PHE A 233 -10.93 12.79 11.28
N ALA A 234 -9.97 12.59 12.18
CA ALA A 234 -10.00 11.66 13.31
C ALA A 234 -10.41 10.23 12.88
N PRO A 235 -9.61 9.55 12.06
CA PRO A 235 -9.92 8.20 11.60
C PRO A 235 -9.89 7.20 12.76
N GLU A 236 -10.67 6.13 12.66
CA GLU A 236 -10.73 5.02 13.60
C GLU A 236 -9.80 3.85 13.22
N LEU A 237 -9.25 3.91 12.00
CA LEU A 237 -8.22 3.03 11.47
C LEU A 237 -7.34 3.83 10.52
N ILE A 238 -6.01 3.67 10.62
CA ILE A 238 -5.05 4.17 9.63
C ILE A 238 -4.51 2.99 8.82
N ILE A 239 -4.53 3.14 7.49
CA ILE A 239 -3.96 2.16 6.56
C ILE A 239 -2.85 2.88 5.77
N ILE A 240 -1.74 2.22 5.56
CA ILE A 240 -0.60 2.76 4.81
C ILE A 240 -0.44 2.00 3.50
N SER A 241 -0.49 2.72 2.36
CA SER A 241 0.12 2.28 1.11
C SER A 241 1.62 2.54 1.21
N ALA A 242 2.37 1.49 1.51
CA ALA A 242 3.78 1.57 1.83
C ALA A 242 4.64 1.27 0.59
N GLY A 243 4.80 2.25 -0.29
CA GLY A 243 5.80 2.24 -1.35
C GLY A 243 7.14 2.78 -0.85
N PHE A 244 8.22 2.22 -1.35
CA PHE A 244 9.58 2.61 -0.97
C PHE A 244 10.41 3.12 -2.15
N ASP A 245 9.75 3.43 -3.25
CA ASP A 245 10.31 3.93 -4.51
C ASP A 245 10.59 5.45 -4.51
N ALA A 246 10.17 6.18 -3.48
CA ALA A 246 10.68 7.53 -3.23
C ALA A 246 12.14 7.54 -2.69
N HIS A 247 12.75 6.38 -2.45
CA HIS A 247 14.14 6.27 -2.01
C HIS A 247 15.09 6.73 -3.12
N HIS A 248 16.13 7.51 -2.79
CA HIS A 248 17.09 8.11 -3.74
C HIS A 248 17.81 7.14 -4.69
N ARG A 249 17.75 5.84 -4.44
CA ARG A 249 18.32 4.79 -5.29
C ARG A 249 17.32 4.23 -6.30
N ASP A 250 16.04 4.57 -6.18
CA ASP A 250 15.02 3.96 -7.01
C ASP A 250 15.12 4.43 -8.47
N PRO A 251 15.05 3.49 -9.44
CA PRO A 251 15.23 3.84 -10.85
C PRO A 251 13.98 4.45 -11.50
N LEU A 252 12.82 4.40 -10.86
CA LEU A 252 11.56 4.83 -11.48
C LEU A 252 11.16 6.27 -11.14
N ALA A 253 11.87 6.94 -10.23
CA ALA A 253 11.58 8.30 -9.83
C ALA A 253 12.85 9.10 -9.53
N SER A 254 12.68 10.37 -9.18
CA SER A 254 13.79 11.28 -8.89
C SER A 254 13.63 11.97 -7.52
N ILE A 255 12.85 11.39 -6.63
CA ILE A 255 12.76 11.85 -5.23
C ILE A 255 13.96 11.32 -4.44
N ASN A 256 14.45 12.12 -3.49
CA ASN A 256 15.69 11.84 -2.77
C ASN A 256 15.45 11.53 -1.28
N LEU A 257 14.51 10.61 -0.97
CA LEU A 257 14.34 10.11 0.39
C LEU A 257 15.43 9.11 0.77
N LYS A 258 15.61 8.96 2.08
CA LYS A 258 16.47 7.96 2.70
C LYS A 258 15.62 7.04 3.58
N ALA A 259 16.17 5.90 3.96
CA ALA A 259 15.50 4.94 4.84
C ALA A 259 14.93 5.57 6.11
N ASP A 260 15.65 6.54 6.72
CA ASP A 260 15.20 7.25 7.92
C ASP A 260 13.89 8.03 7.73
N ASP A 261 13.58 8.47 6.50
CA ASP A 261 12.34 9.19 6.21
C ASP A 261 11.13 8.27 6.30
N PHE A 262 11.26 7.03 5.84
CA PHE A 262 10.20 6.02 5.97
C PHE A 262 9.99 5.60 7.42
N GLY A 263 11.05 5.47 8.21
CA GLY A 263 10.94 5.28 9.66
C GLY A 263 10.29 6.46 10.37
N TRP A 264 10.64 7.70 9.97
CA TRP A 264 10.06 8.92 10.53
C TRP A 264 8.56 9.03 10.24
N VAL A 265 8.14 8.86 8.99
CA VAL A 265 6.72 8.98 8.62
C VAL A 265 5.88 7.89 9.29
N THR A 266 6.43 6.68 9.40
CA THR A 266 5.77 5.57 10.10
C THR A 266 5.51 5.91 11.56
N ARG A 267 6.49 6.45 12.28
CA ARG A 267 6.29 6.90 13.67
C ARG A 267 5.23 7.98 13.78
N LYS A 268 5.22 8.98 12.86
CA LYS A 268 4.20 10.03 12.84
C LYS A 268 2.78 9.48 12.62
N LEU A 269 2.65 8.47 11.76
CA LEU A 269 1.35 7.82 11.53
C LEU A 269 0.94 6.93 12.71
N MET A 270 1.89 6.30 13.40
CA MET A 270 1.60 5.59 14.65
C MET A 270 1.16 6.54 15.77
N ASP A 271 1.81 7.70 15.92
CA ASP A 271 1.40 8.75 16.87
C ASP A 271 -0.04 9.23 16.56
N GLN A 272 -0.36 9.40 15.27
CA GLN A 272 -1.70 9.77 14.83
C GLN A 272 -2.72 8.65 15.08
N ALA A 273 -2.34 7.38 14.85
CA ALA A 273 -3.20 6.23 15.14
C ALA A 273 -3.48 6.11 16.65
N GLU A 274 -2.47 6.35 17.50
CA GLU A 274 -2.66 6.39 18.95
C GLU A 274 -3.65 7.48 19.35
N ALA A 275 -3.55 8.67 18.75
CA ALA A 275 -4.38 9.82 19.08
C ALA A 275 -5.86 9.66 18.69
N SER A 276 -6.18 8.97 17.58
CA SER A 276 -7.56 8.90 17.04
C SER A 276 -8.10 7.50 16.81
N ALA A 277 -7.22 6.53 16.53
CA ALA A 277 -7.59 5.18 16.12
C ALA A 277 -7.32 4.11 17.20
N GLY A 278 -6.98 4.50 18.43
CA GLY A 278 -6.62 3.55 19.51
C GLY A 278 -5.41 2.67 19.15
N GLY A 279 -4.43 3.25 18.44
CA GLY A 279 -3.21 2.58 17.97
C GLY A 279 -3.38 1.69 16.75
N ARG A 280 -4.58 1.59 16.15
CA ARG A 280 -4.87 0.67 15.04
C ARG A 280 -4.26 1.16 13.74
N LEU A 281 -3.29 0.38 13.22
CA LEU A 281 -2.58 0.68 11.99
C LEU A 281 -2.29 -0.59 11.19
N VAL A 282 -2.62 -0.57 9.89
CA VAL A 282 -2.29 -1.63 8.93
C VAL A 282 -1.41 -1.01 7.83
N SER A 283 -0.32 -1.67 7.46
CA SER A 283 0.56 -1.24 6.38
C SER A 283 0.64 -2.33 5.32
N VAL A 284 0.54 -1.96 4.05
CA VAL A 284 0.59 -2.87 2.91
C VAL A 284 1.68 -2.41 1.95
N LEU A 285 2.55 -3.32 1.54
CA LEU A 285 3.64 -3.06 0.60
C LEU A 285 3.09 -2.69 -0.79
N GLU A 286 3.58 -1.60 -1.34
CA GLU A 286 3.34 -1.17 -2.72
C GLU A 286 4.66 -1.21 -3.53
N GLY A 287 5.16 -0.09 -4.04
CA GLY A 287 6.37 0.04 -4.83
C GLY A 287 7.69 -0.07 -4.06
N GLY A 288 8.78 0.16 -4.77
CA GLY A 288 10.17 0.05 -4.33
C GLY A 288 10.94 -0.96 -5.18
N TYR A 289 11.80 -0.46 -6.08
CA TYR A 289 12.35 -1.23 -7.21
C TYR A 289 13.89 -1.32 -7.19
N ASP A 290 14.60 -0.44 -6.47
CA ASP A 290 15.97 -0.71 -6.05
C ASP A 290 15.97 -1.66 -4.85
N LEU A 291 16.55 -2.86 -5.01
CA LEU A 291 16.47 -3.89 -3.97
C LEU A 291 17.19 -3.49 -2.67
N GLN A 292 18.25 -2.70 -2.75
CA GLN A 292 18.95 -2.23 -1.56
C GLN A 292 18.18 -1.11 -0.86
N GLY A 293 17.66 -0.14 -1.63
CA GLY A 293 16.77 0.91 -1.11
C GLY A 293 15.53 0.34 -0.46
N LEU A 294 14.93 -0.69 -1.08
CA LEU A 294 13.78 -1.41 -0.53
C LEU A 294 14.11 -2.09 0.81
N LYS A 295 15.24 -2.82 0.90
CA LYS A 295 15.68 -3.45 2.16
C LYS A 295 15.88 -2.43 3.27
N GLU A 296 16.59 -1.35 2.99
CA GLU A 296 16.89 -0.31 3.97
C GLU A 296 15.59 0.38 4.47
N SER A 297 14.69 0.70 3.55
CA SER A 297 13.45 1.41 3.85
C SER A 297 12.43 0.53 4.57
N VAL A 298 12.26 -0.72 4.14
CA VAL A 298 11.42 -1.71 4.85
C VAL A 298 11.95 -1.95 6.26
N ALA A 299 13.27 -2.05 6.42
CA ALA A 299 13.87 -2.22 7.74
C ALA A 299 13.55 -1.04 8.67
N ALA A 300 13.68 0.19 8.19
CA ALA A 300 13.36 1.39 8.97
C ALA A 300 11.86 1.48 9.30
N HIS A 301 10.99 1.19 8.33
CA HIS A 301 9.53 1.15 8.48
C HIS A 301 9.10 0.12 9.53
N VAL A 302 9.54 -1.14 9.38
CA VAL A 302 9.15 -2.22 10.30
C VAL A 302 9.76 -2.02 11.68
N THR A 303 10.98 -1.49 11.80
CA THR A 303 11.56 -1.10 13.09
C THR A 303 10.67 -0.08 13.82
N ALA A 304 10.18 0.94 13.10
CA ALA A 304 9.25 1.91 13.66
C ALA A 304 7.92 1.25 14.09
N LEU A 305 7.32 0.37 13.26
CA LEU A 305 6.10 -0.38 13.62
C LEU A 305 6.29 -1.23 14.89
N MET A 306 7.48 -1.75 15.13
CA MET A 306 7.81 -2.51 16.34
C MET A 306 8.00 -1.62 17.57
N GLY A 307 7.99 -0.30 17.42
CA GLY A 307 8.16 0.66 18.53
C GLY A 307 9.62 0.84 18.96
N ALA A 308 10.57 0.61 18.06
CA ALA A 308 12.01 0.70 18.32
C ALA A 308 12.68 1.89 17.62
#